data_1f5fb7fd2470c6a43b2a0190f411563a
#
_entry.id   1f5fb7fd2470c6a43b2a0190f411563a
#
_cell.length_a   1.000
_cell.length_b   1.000
_cell.length_c   1.000
_cell.angle_alpha   90.00
_cell.angle_beta   90.00
_cell.angle_gamma   90.00
#
_symmetry.space_group_name_H-M   'P 1'
#
loop_
_entity.id
_entity.type
_entity.pdbx_description
1 polymer ?
#
loop_
_entity_poly.entity_id
_entity_poly.type
_entity_poly.pdbx_seq_one_letter_code
_entity_poly.pdbx_strand_id
1 'polypeptide(L)'
;MCTCIALPIHEIPLTMIRQHRLEDRIVQRDNGTGREIQFRYTHLRRLLPVLIDDQLRILEWGCRNGPLPKNGWCHREWLEAGLWQELRPQPAIILAELALDHGRWFHVDEGIQCLVVRNHAYMLTEPSTHYYRVMTRADRMPVFVGQTI
;
A
#
# COMPACT_ATOMS: atom_id res chain seq x y z
N MET A 1 -11.12 0.86 5.00
CA MET A 1 -9.66 1.02 4.78
C MET A 1 -9.26 0.39 3.46
N CYS A 2 -8.32 1.02 2.77
CA CYS A 2 -7.73 0.43 1.57
C CYS A 2 -7.00 -0.86 1.93
N THR A 3 -7.37 -1.97 1.32
CA THR A 3 -6.87 -3.31 1.67
C THR A 3 -6.22 -4.05 0.51
N CYS A 4 -6.13 -3.41 -0.65
CA CYS A 4 -5.49 -4.00 -1.82
C CYS A 4 -4.97 -2.89 -2.71
N ILE A 5 -3.81 -3.13 -3.32
CA ILE A 5 -3.30 -2.29 -4.40
C ILE A 5 -2.94 -3.17 -5.59
N ALA A 6 -2.93 -2.57 -6.77
CA ALA A 6 -2.59 -3.29 -7.99
C ALA A 6 -1.68 -2.45 -8.87
N LEU A 7 -0.80 -3.14 -9.59
CA LEU A 7 0.13 -2.57 -10.56
C LEU A 7 0.08 -3.36 -11.85
N PRO A 8 0.32 -2.73 -13.02
CA PRO A 8 0.64 -3.49 -14.22
C PRO A 8 1.83 -4.40 -13.96
N ILE A 9 1.79 -5.62 -14.50
CA ILE A 9 2.83 -6.63 -14.22
C ILE A 9 4.24 -6.13 -14.59
N HIS A 10 4.37 -5.30 -15.62
CA HIS A 10 5.68 -4.80 -16.08
C HIS A 10 6.34 -3.81 -15.09
N GLU A 11 5.60 -3.28 -14.13
CA GLU A 11 6.14 -2.38 -13.11
C GLU A 11 7.02 -3.10 -12.08
N ILE A 12 6.89 -4.44 -11.98
CA ILE A 12 7.70 -5.24 -11.05
C ILE A 12 8.68 -6.08 -11.88
N PRO A 13 10.00 -5.96 -11.63
CA PRO A 13 10.98 -6.79 -12.34
C PRO A 13 10.70 -8.28 -12.18
N LEU A 14 10.88 -9.05 -13.26
CA LEU A 14 10.62 -10.50 -13.23
C LEU A 14 11.46 -11.22 -12.18
N THR A 15 12.71 -10.79 -11.99
CA THR A 15 13.57 -11.33 -10.94
C THR A 15 12.96 -11.18 -9.56
N MET A 16 12.33 -10.04 -9.30
CA MET A 16 11.70 -9.73 -8.02
C MET A 16 10.41 -10.54 -7.84
N ILE A 17 9.62 -10.72 -8.90
CA ILE A 17 8.44 -11.59 -8.89
C ILE A 17 8.84 -13.01 -8.49
N ARG A 18 9.91 -13.54 -9.06
CA ARG A 18 10.41 -14.87 -8.75
C ARG A 18 10.98 -14.94 -7.34
N GLN A 19 11.81 -13.96 -6.97
CA GLN A 19 12.46 -13.94 -5.65
C GLN A 19 11.44 -13.95 -4.52
N HIS A 20 10.36 -13.18 -4.65
CA HIS A 20 9.33 -13.05 -3.62
C HIS A 20 8.11 -13.95 -3.85
N ARG A 21 8.16 -14.81 -4.87
CA ARG A 21 7.08 -15.78 -5.18
C ARG A 21 5.74 -15.10 -5.36
N LEU A 22 5.70 -14.12 -6.26
CA LEU A 22 4.50 -13.29 -6.48
C LEU A 22 3.63 -13.79 -7.64
N GLU A 23 3.96 -14.93 -8.25
CA GLU A 23 3.27 -15.44 -9.44
C GLU A 23 1.78 -15.67 -9.20
N ASP A 24 1.42 -16.12 -8.00
CA ASP A 24 0.02 -16.38 -7.63
C ASP A 24 -0.82 -15.12 -7.44
N ARG A 25 -0.19 -13.95 -7.46
CA ARG A 25 -0.86 -12.64 -7.33
C ARG A 25 -1.14 -11.98 -8.68
N ILE A 26 -0.73 -12.62 -9.76
CA ILE A 26 -0.93 -12.10 -11.12
C ILE A 26 -2.31 -12.47 -11.60
N VAL A 27 -3.07 -11.46 -12.03
CA VAL A 27 -4.43 -11.64 -12.55
C VAL A 27 -4.59 -10.92 -13.87
N GLN A 28 -5.53 -11.42 -14.70
CA GLN A 28 -5.91 -10.76 -15.94
C GLN A 28 -6.72 -9.51 -15.62
N ARG A 29 -6.41 -8.40 -16.30
CA ARG A 29 -7.21 -7.18 -16.16
C ARG A 29 -8.59 -7.36 -16.77
N ASP A 30 -9.61 -6.79 -16.14
CA ASP A 30 -10.98 -6.88 -16.59
C ASP A 30 -11.19 -6.27 -17.98
N ASN A 31 -10.42 -5.25 -18.34
CA ASN A 31 -10.48 -4.59 -19.63
C ASN A 31 -9.73 -5.34 -20.74
N GLY A 32 -9.15 -6.50 -20.47
CA GLY A 32 -8.41 -7.30 -21.45
C GLY A 32 -7.05 -6.74 -21.87
N THR A 33 -6.57 -5.65 -21.24
CA THR A 33 -5.32 -4.98 -21.62
C THR A 33 -4.11 -5.44 -20.81
N GLY A 34 -3.91 -6.76 -20.70
CA GLY A 34 -2.75 -7.30 -20.04
C GLY A 34 -3.04 -7.78 -18.63
N ARG A 35 -1.98 -7.99 -17.87
CA ARG A 35 -2.08 -8.55 -16.53
C ARG A 35 -1.62 -7.54 -15.49
N GLU A 36 -2.15 -7.70 -14.28
CA GLU A 36 -1.74 -6.92 -13.13
C GLU A 36 -1.30 -7.82 -12.00
N ILE A 37 -0.53 -7.28 -11.08
CA ILE A 37 -0.16 -7.95 -9.85
C ILE A 37 -0.88 -7.26 -8.69
N GLN A 38 -1.54 -8.04 -7.84
CA GLN A 38 -2.32 -7.53 -6.71
C GLN A 38 -1.66 -7.87 -5.39
N PHE A 39 -1.63 -6.88 -4.50
CA PHE A 39 -1.10 -7.03 -3.14
C PHE A 39 -2.26 -6.79 -2.16
N ARG A 40 -2.72 -7.87 -1.52
CA ARG A 40 -3.89 -7.82 -0.63
C ARG A 40 -3.49 -8.01 0.82
N TYR A 41 -4.07 -7.22 1.71
CA TYR A 41 -3.87 -7.38 3.14
C TYR A 41 -4.39 -8.74 3.65
N THR A 42 -5.33 -9.34 2.92
CA THR A 42 -5.90 -10.66 3.24
C THR A 42 -5.06 -11.83 2.75
N HIS A 43 -3.99 -11.59 1.99
CA HIS A 43 -3.07 -12.66 1.60
C HIS A 43 -2.39 -13.26 2.84
N LEU A 44 -2.04 -14.55 2.78
CA LEU A 44 -1.31 -15.20 3.86
C LEU A 44 0.03 -14.50 4.13
N ARG A 45 0.78 -14.18 3.06
CA ARG A 45 1.95 -13.30 3.13
C ARG A 45 1.51 -11.91 2.65
N ARG A 46 1.41 -10.97 3.59
CA ARG A 46 0.99 -9.61 3.30
C ARG A 46 2.20 -8.78 2.89
N LEU A 47 2.26 -8.42 1.64
CA LEU A 47 3.39 -7.72 1.04
C LEU A 47 2.94 -6.44 0.34
N LEU A 48 3.87 -5.49 0.20
CA LEU A 48 3.68 -4.26 -0.57
C LEU A 48 4.93 -3.97 -1.40
N PRO A 49 4.74 -3.42 -2.61
CA PRO A 49 5.84 -2.91 -3.42
C PRO A 49 6.13 -1.46 -2.97
N VAL A 50 7.29 -1.26 -2.39
CA VAL A 50 7.65 0.02 -1.76
C VAL A 50 8.87 0.61 -2.43
N LEU A 51 8.77 1.88 -2.78
CA LEU A 51 9.89 2.66 -3.28
C LEU A 51 10.53 3.42 -2.11
N ILE A 52 11.76 3.07 -1.79
CA ILE A 52 12.52 3.66 -0.70
C ILE A 52 13.92 3.98 -1.20
N ASP A 53 14.38 5.23 -1.04
CA ASP A 53 15.64 5.70 -1.59
C ASP A 53 15.80 5.37 -3.09
N ASP A 54 14.74 5.59 -3.87
CA ASP A 54 14.64 5.32 -5.31
C ASP A 54 14.83 3.85 -5.70
N GLN A 55 14.73 2.93 -4.73
CA GLN A 55 14.82 1.50 -4.99
C GLN A 55 13.49 0.81 -4.66
N LEU A 56 13.02 -0.02 -5.60
CA LEU A 56 11.84 -0.85 -5.37
C LEU A 56 12.20 -2.03 -4.47
N ARG A 57 11.43 -2.22 -3.40
CA ARG A 57 11.56 -3.35 -2.48
C ARG A 57 10.19 -3.94 -2.22
N ILE A 58 10.16 -5.25 -2.01
CA ILE A 58 8.94 -5.93 -1.57
C ILE A 58 9.05 -6.13 -0.06
N LEU A 59 8.20 -5.47 0.69
CA LEU A 59 8.24 -5.48 2.15
C LEU A 59 6.96 -6.06 2.73
N GLU A 60 7.03 -6.55 3.96
CA GLU A 60 5.85 -7.02 4.67
C GLU A 60 4.93 -5.85 4.98
N TRP A 61 3.64 -6.02 4.76
CA TRP A 61 2.62 -5.03 5.05
C TRP A 61 2.16 -5.17 6.49
N GLY A 62 2.59 -4.27 7.36
CA GLY A 62 2.38 -4.36 8.79
C GLY A 62 3.27 -5.41 9.43
N CYS A 63 2.93 -5.83 10.62
CA CYS A 63 3.68 -6.84 11.37
C CYS A 63 2.71 -7.78 12.08
N ARG A 64 2.89 -9.10 11.93
CA ARG A 64 2.03 -10.08 12.62
C ARG A 64 2.55 -10.41 14.00
N ASN A 65 3.85 -10.52 14.14
CA ASN A 65 4.51 -10.99 15.35
C ASN A 65 5.60 -10.01 15.73
N GLY A 66 5.83 -9.85 17.04
CA GLY A 66 6.88 -9.01 17.54
C GLY A 66 6.37 -7.69 18.12
N PRO A 67 7.28 -6.77 18.46
CA PRO A 67 6.95 -5.55 19.20
C PRO A 67 6.41 -4.41 18.33
N LEU A 68 6.46 -4.53 17.00
CA LEU A 68 5.99 -3.49 16.10
C LEU A 68 4.45 -3.46 16.05
N PRO A 69 3.85 -2.33 15.65
CA PRO A 69 2.41 -2.26 15.48
C PRO A 69 1.89 -3.38 14.56
N LYS A 70 0.80 -4.04 14.96
CA LYS A 70 0.34 -5.28 14.32
C LYS A 70 -0.63 -5.08 13.17
N ASN A 71 -1.12 -3.85 12.94
CA ASN A 71 -1.95 -3.55 11.78
C ASN A 71 -1.09 -3.08 10.60
N GLY A 72 -1.71 -2.85 9.46
CA GLY A 72 -1.01 -2.42 8.26
C GLY A 72 -1.04 -0.92 8.00
N TRP A 73 -1.57 -0.12 8.93
CA TRP A 73 -1.81 1.30 8.71
C TRP A 73 -1.30 2.14 9.86
N CYS A 74 -0.93 3.39 9.54
CA CYS A 74 -0.61 4.42 10.51
C CYS A 74 -1.46 5.65 10.24
N HIS A 75 -2.13 6.16 11.26
CA HIS A 75 -2.85 7.43 11.14
C HIS A 75 -1.84 8.57 11.04
N ARG A 76 -1.99 9.43 10.05
CA ARG A 76 -1.13 10.59 9.87
C ARG A 76 -1.09 11.46 11.13
N GLU A 77 -2.23 11.59 11.81
CA GLU A 77 -2.34 12.36 13.05
C GLU A 77 -1.44 11.80 14.16
N TRP A 78 -1.30 10.46 14.23
CA TRP A 78 -0.40 9.84 15.21
C TRP A 78 1.07 10.15 14.90
N LEU A 79 1.42 10.12 13.62
CA LEU A 79 2.78 10.47 13.20
C LEU A 79 3.10 11.92 13.55
N GLU A 80 2.18 12.85 13.26
CA GLU A 80 2.35 14.27 13.56
C GLU A 80 2.41 14.53 15.08
N ALA A 81 1.73 13.73 15.88
CA ALA A 81 1.76 13.81 17.34
C ALA A 81 3.00 13.16 17.94
N GLY A 82 3.89 12.58 17.16
CA GLY A 82 5.13 11.96 17.62
C GLY A 82 4.96 10.57 18.24
N LEU A 83 3.79 9.94 18.09
CA LEU A 83 3.55 8.62 18.73
C LEU A 83 4.40 7.50 18.11
N TRP A 84 4.91 7.67 16.90
CA TRP A 84 5.77 6.69 16.24
C TRP A 84 7.26 7.06 16.28
N GLN A 85 7.62 8.15 16.93
CA GLN A 85 8.98 8.69 16.91
C GLN A 85 10.04 7.69 17.34
N GLU A 86 9.77 6.89 18.39
CA GLU A 86 10.72 5.91 18.92
C GLU A 86 10.97 4.76 17.94
N LEU A 87 10.04 4.48 17.03
CA LEU A 87 10.21 3.45 16.02
C LEU A 87 11.12 3.88 14.88
N ARG A 88 11.48 5.17 14.80
CA ARG A 88 12.32 5.75 13.75
C ARG A 88 11.81 5.40 12.36
N PRO A 89 10.53 5.73 12.05
CA PRO A 89 9.95 5.38 10.76
C PRO A 89 10.62 6.16 9.63
N GLN A 90 10.84 5.48 8.51
CA GLN A 90 11.37 6.09 7.29
C GLN A 90 10.23 6.31 6.31
N PRO A 91 10.02 7.54 5.82
CA PRO A 91 9.02 7.78 4.77
C PRO A 91 9.38 7.05 3.48
N ALA A 92 8.37 6.50 2.83
CA ALA A 92 8.50 5.79 1.56
C ALA A 92 7.20 5.89 0.78
N ILE A 93 7.17 5.29 -0.40
CA ILE A 93 6.00 5.34 -1.29
C ILE A 93 5.61 3.92 -1.69
N ILE A 94 4.35 3.58 -1.51
CA ILE A 94 3.79 2.35 -2.06
C ILE A 94 3.49 2.61 -3.54
N LEU A 95 4.07 1.81 -4.43
CA LEU A 95 3.73 1.87 -5.84
C LEU A 95 2.35 1.26 -6.05
N ALA A 96 1.48 1.99 -6.73
CA ALA A 96 0.14 1.53 -7.04
C ALA A 96 -0.40 2.29 -8.24
N GLU A 97 -1.11 1.60 -9.12
CA GLU A 97 -1.91 2.22 -10.18
C GLU A 97 -3.38 2.21 -9.79
N LEU A 98 -3.80 1.16 -9.09
CA LEU A 98 -5.16 1.01 -8.58
C LEU A 98 -5.12 0.66 -7.10
N ALA A 99 -6.16 1.05 -6.39
CA ALA A 99 -6.37 0.67 -5.00
C ALA A 99 -7.82 0.27 -4.78
N LEU A 100 -8.05 -0.58 -3.78
CA LEU A 100 -9.37 -1.13 -3.48
C LEU A 100 -9.77 -0.79 -2.06
N ASP A 101 -10.95 -0.21 -1.89
CA ASP A 101 -11.53 0.09 -0.59
C ASP A 101 -13.03 -0.20 -0.63
N HIS A 102 -13.51 -1.04 0.29
CA HIS A 102 -14.91 -1.44 0.39
C HIS A 102 -15.50 -1.90 -0.97
N GLY A 103 -14.73 -2.70 -1.70
CA GLY A 103 -15.16 -3.23 -2.99
C GLY A 103 -15.11 -2.25 -4.16
N ARG A 104 -14.59 -1.05 -3.95
CA ARG A 104 -14.45 -0.05 -5.00
C ARG A 104 -12.99 0.11 -5.41
N TRP A 105 -12.70 -0.16 -6.68
CA TRP A 105 -11.40 0.15 -7.27
C TRP A 105 -11.36 1.61 -7.70
N PHE A 106 -10.23 2.25 -7.45
CA PHE A 106 -10.02 3.62 -7.89
C PHE A 106 -8.57 3.82 -8.33
N HIS A 107 -8.35 4.84 -9.14
CA HIS A 107 -7.05 5.14 -9.72
C HIS A 107 -6.14 5.86 -8.74
N VAL A 108 -4.85 5.49 -8.76
CA VAL A 108 -3.79 6.14 -7.95
C VAL A 108 -2.75 6.71 -8.93
N ASP A 109 -2.51 8.01 -8.85
CA ASP A 109 -1.65 8.70 -9.84
C ASP A 109 -0.15 8.46 -9.60
N GLU A 110 0.32 8.75 -8.38
CA GLU A 110 1.76 8.73 -8.09
C GLU A 110 2.15 7.83 -6.91
N GLY A 111 1.20 7.05 -6.41
CA GLY A 111 1.44 6.16 -5.29
C GLY A 111 0.83 6.64 -3.99
N ILE A 112 1.10 5.89 -2.92
CA ILE A 112 0.54 6.11 -1.59
C ILE A 112 1.70 6.28 -0.62
N GLN A 113 1.62 7.30 0.24
CA GLN A 113 2.63 7.51 1.27
C GLN A 113 2.58 6.40 2.32
N CYS A 114 3.74 5.94 2.73
CA CYS A 114 3.85 4.94 3.78
C CYS A 114 5.05 5.20 4.68
N LEU A 115 5.12 4.45 5.77
CA LEU A 115 6.26 4.43 6.67
C LEU A 115 6.87 3.04 6.67
N VAL A 116 8.20 2.99 6.71
CA VAL A 116 8.94 1.72 6.83
C VAL A 116 9.63 1.69 8.18
N VAL A 117 9.37 0.63 8.93
CA VAL A 117 10.00 0.35 10.22
C VAL A 117 10.55 -1.07 10.16
N ARG A 118 11.88 -1.23 10.19
CA ARG A 118 12.54 -2.55 10.20
C ARG A 118 12.02 -3.49 9.11
N ASN A 119 11.93 -3.00 7.88
CA ASN A 119 11.42 -3.76 6.71
C ASN A 119 9.93 -4.09 6.76
N HIS A 120 9.16 -3.43 7.60
CA HIS A 120 7.71 -3.51 7.64
C HIS A 120 7.13 -2.19 7.13
N ALA A 121 6.18 -2.27 6.22
CA ALA A 121 5.56 -1.09 5.62
C ALA A 121 4.17 -0.86 6.22
N TYR A 122 3.87 0.40 6.52
CA TYR A 122 2.59 0.83 7.07
C TYR A 122 2.02 1.93 6.19
N MET A 123 0.85 1.68 5.61
CA MET A 123 0.17 2.66 4.77
C MET A 123 -0.30 3.84 5.61
N LEU A 124 0.10 5.05 5.24
CA LEU A 124 -0.41 6.25 5.91
C LEU A 124 -1.86 6.51 5.53
N THR A 125 -2.67 6.84 6.51
CA THR A 125 -4.07 7.20 6.32
C THR A 125 -4.39 8.53 6.98
N GLU A 126 -5.43 9.17 6.48
CA GLU A 126 -5.98 10.42 7.01
C GLU A 126 -7.50 10.36 6.95
N PRO A 127 -8.22 11.27 7.65
CA PRO A 127 -9.68 11.31 7.54
C PRO A 127 -10.09 11.49 6.08
N SER A 128 -11.13 10.76 5.65
CA SER A 128 -11.62 10.81 4.28
C SER A 128 -12.14 12.20 3.93
N THR A 129 -11.85 12.64 2.71
CA THR A 129 -12.58 13.76 2.11
C THR A 129 -14.03 13.36 1.87
N HIS A 130 -14.90 14.33 1.64
CA HIS A 130 -16.29 14.04 1.31
C HIS A 130 -16.40 13.15 0.06
N TYR A 131 -15.64 13.47 -0.97
CA TYR A 131 -15.63 12.69 -2.22
C TYR A 131 -15.22 11.23 -1.97
N TYR A 132 -14.12 11.01 -1.25
CA TYR A 132 -13.64 9.66 -0.96
C TYR A 132 -14.67 8.85 -0.16
N ARG A 133 -15.32 9.49 0.83
CA ARG A 133 -16.36 8.85 1.63
C ARG A 133 -17.57 8.45 0.79
N VAL A 134 -17.98 9.31 -0.12
CA VAL A 134 -19.10 9.00 -1.02
C VAL A 134 -18.73 7.84 -1.95
N MET A 135 -17.50 7.85 -2.47
CA MET A 135 -17.02 6.83 -3.40
C MET A 135 -16.85 5.46 -2.73
N THR A 136 -16.26 5.41 -1.55
CA THR A 136 -15.83 4.16 -0.92
C THR A 136 -16.60 3.79 0.35
N ARG A 137 -17.34 4.72 0.94
CA ARG A 137 -17.99 4.60 2.26
C ARG A 137 -16.99 4.40 3.41
N ALA A 138 -15.75 4.74 3.21
CA ALA A 138 -14.71 4.63 4.23
C ALA A 138 -14.53 5.95 4.99
N ASP A 139 -14.25 5.88 6.29
CA ASP A 139 -13.98 7.05 7.12
C ASP A 139 -12.52 7.50 7.03
N ARG A 140 -11.65 6.61 6.59
CA ARG A 140 -10.23 6.89 6.41
C ARG A 140 -9.81 6.60 4.99
N MET A 141 -8.87 7.41 4.46
CA MET A 141 -8.35 7.26 3.11
C MET A 141 -6.83 7.20 3.14
N PRO A 142 -6.21 6.56 2.13
CA PRO A 142 -4.75 6.63 2.00
C PRO A 142 -4.28 8.08 1.82
N VAL A 143 -3.07 8.37 2.28
CA VAL A 143 -2.43 9.65 1.98
C VAL A 143 -1.74 9.50 0.63
N PHE A 144 -2.31 10.10 -0.39
CA PHE A 144 -1.79 9.99 -1.76
C PHE A 144 -0.61 10.91 -1.99
N VAL A 145 0.28 10.49 -2.89
CA VAL A 145 1.38 11.33 -3.36
C VAL A 145 0.86 12.21 -4.49
N GLY A 146 0.97 13.53 -4.32
CA GLY A 146 0.73 14.49 -5.40
C GLY A 146 -0.71 14.61 -5.91
N GLN A 147 -1.69 13.92 -5.30
CA GLN A 147 -3.09 14.04 -5.75
C GLN A 147 -4.00 14.44 -4.59
N THR A 148 -5.07 15.12 -4.95
CA THR A 148 -6.14 15.50 -4.02
C THR A 148 -7.45 14.89 -4.52
N ILE A 149 -8.16 14.25 -3.66
CA ILE A 149 -9.46 13.63 -3.98
C ILE A 149 -10.56 14.30 -3.19
#